data_4edd775dc1139c4c82e1a1c5f7403b93
#
_entry.id   4edd775dc1139c4c82e1a1c5f7403b93
#
_cell.length_a   1.000
_cell.length_b   1.000
_cell.length_c   1.000
_cell.angle_alpha   90.00
_cell.angle_beta   90.00
_cell.angle_gamma   90.00
#
_symmetry.space_group_name_H-M   'P 1'
#
loop_
_entity.id
_entity.type
_entity.pdbx_description
1 polymer ?
#
loop_
_entity_poly.entity_id
_entity_poly.type
_entity_poly.pdbx_seq_one_letter_code
_entity_poly.pdbx_strand_id
1 'polypeptide(L)'
;FGAPFGIFITSLIMDKLPRKVMGVGLLVIIGALGIFYGQLESLSSISIVGFILFTFIYMYVCFASAVYVPEIWPTNAKLRGSGFCNAVGRASGIVFPFIVNSVLTNFGPSAVFVLLSVVAAIIAIGIIFLGVETRGESVEEIGLQR
;
A
#
# COMPACT_ATOMS: atom_id res chain seq x y z
N PHE A 1 17.91 -1.23 -3.40
CA PHE A 1 18.13 -1.59 -1.97
C PHE A 1 16.92 -1.30 -1.07
N GLY A 2 16.01 -0.35 -1.41
CA GLY A 2 14.82 -0.03 -0.60
C GLY A 2 13.85 -1.20 -0.39
N ALA A 3 13.67 -2.06 -1.39
CA ALA A 3 12.76 -3.20 -1.29
C ALA A 3 13.15 -4.22 -0.21
N PRO A 4 14.41 -4.75 -0.17
CA PRO A 4 14.83 -5.66 0.89
C PRO A 4 14.72 -5.03 2.29
N PHE A 5 15.10 -3.75 2.43
CA PHE A 5 14.96 -3.02 3.70
C PHE A 5 13.50 -2.89 4.11
N GLY A 6 12.60 -2.52 3.20
CA GLY A 6 11.17 -2.42 3.47
C GLY A 6 10.56 -3.74 3.95
N ILE A 7 10.88 -4.85 3.27
CA ILE A 7 10.40 -6.19 3.66
C ILE A 7 10.94 -6.59 5.05
N PHE A 8 12.22 -6.36 5.31
CA PHE A 8 12.84 -6.70 6.60
C PHE A 8 12.21 -5.91 7.75
N ILE A 9 12.03 -4.59 7.59
CA ILE A 9 11.39 -3.73 8.61
C ILE A 9 9.93 -4.17 8.82
N THR A 10 9.20 -4.47 7.76
CA THR A 10 7.82 -4.95 7.85
C THR A 10 7.74 -6.23 8.70
N SER A 11 8.63 -7.20 8.48
CA SER A 11 8.64 -8.46 9.24
C SER A 11 8.86 -8.27 10.75
N LEU A 12 9.57 -7.22 11.15
CA LEU A 12 9.83 -6.92 12.57
C LEU A 12 8.67 -6.16 13.25
N ILE A 13 7.89 -5.40 12.48
CA ILE A 13 6.88 -4.48 13.02
C ILE A 13 5.47 -5.05 12.91
N MET A 14 5.22 -5.92 11.93
CA MET A 14 3.87 -6.38 11.59
C MET A 14 3.13 -7.08 12.72
N ASP A 15 3.85 -7.73 13.65
CA ASP A 15 3.25 -8.43 14.79
C ASP A 15 2.99 -7.51 15.99
N LYS A 16 3.58 -6.31 16.00
CA LYS A 16 3.47 -5.37 17.12
C LYS A 16 2.33 -4.38 16.99
N LEU A 17 1.92 -4.06 15.77
CA LEU A 17 0.90 -3.05 15.51
C LEU A 17 -0.43 -3.67 15.03
N PRO A 18 -1.58 -3.05 15.37
CA PRO A 18 -2.87 -3.40 14.79
C PRO A 18 -2.83 -3.28 13.26
N ARG A 19 -3.39 -4.25 12.55
CA ARG A 19 -3.33 -4.32 11.09
C ARG A 19 -3.91 -3.06 10.41
N LYS A 20 -5.06 -2.57 10.91
CA LYS A 20 -5.65 -1.32 10.41
C LYS A 20 -4.73 -0.11 10.57
N VAL A 21 -4.17 0.07 11.76
CA VAL A 21 -3.29 1.20 12.06
C VAL A 21 -2.03 1.16 11.19
N MET A 22 -1.45 -0.02 11.00
CA MET A 22 -0.29 -0.19 10.13
C MET A 22 -0.61 0.14 8.67
N GLY A 23 -1.73 -0.38 8.14
CA GLY A 23 -2.14 -0.13 6.76
C GLY A 23 -2.41 1.35 6.49
N VAL A 24 -3.21 1.99 7.33
CA VAL A 24 -3.54 3.42 7.20
C VAL A 24 -2.31 4.30 7.44
N GLY A 25 -1.51 4.00 8.47
CA GLY A 25 -0.29 4.75 8.78
C GLY A 25 0.72 4.75 7.63
N LEU A 26 0.97 3.59 7.04
CA LEU A 26 1.86 3.49 5.87
C LEU A 26 1.34 4.28 4.67
N LEU A 27 0.03 4.23 4.38
CA LEU A 27 -0.57 4.98 3.27
C LEU A 27 -0.52 6.49 3.50
N VAL A 28 -0.73 6.97 4.72
CA VAL A 28 -0.61 8.40 5.06
C VAL A 28 0.83 8.88 4.89
N ILE A 29 1.81 8.10 5.36
CA ILE A 29 3.23 8.42 5.20
C ILE A 29 3.62 8.43 3.72
N ILE A 30 3.21 7.43 2.94
CA ILE A 30 3.47 7.34 1.49
C ILE A 30 2.84 8.54 0.77
N GLY A 31 1.60 8.90 1.10
CA GLY A 31 0.91 10.04 0.51
C GLY A 31 1.61 11.37 0.79
N ALA A 32 1.97 11.61 2.06
CA ALA A 32 2.70 12.82 2.47
C ALA A 32 4.08 12.91 1.82
N LEU A 33 4.85 11.83 1.85
CA LEU A 33 6.17 11.76 1.19
C LEU A 33 6.06 11.91 -0.32
N GLY A 34 5.00 11.38 -0.95
CA GLY A 34 4.75 11.52 -2.37
C GLY A 34 4.53 12.97 -2.79
N ILE A 35 3.70 13.71 -2.05
CA ILE A 35 3.48 15.15 -2.30
C ILE A 35 4.78 15.94 -2.11
N PHE A 36 5.52 15.64 -1.04
CA PHE A 36 6.80 16.29 -0.77
C PHE A 36 7.83 15.98 -1.86
N TYR A 37 7.90 14.73 -2.32
CA TYR A 37 8.79 14.31 -3.39
C TYR A 37 8.51 15.05 -4.70
N GLY A 38 7.25 15.30 -5.04
CA GLY A 38 6.85 16.04 -6.25
C GLY A 38 7.27 17.50 -6.27
N GLN A 39 7.73 18.06 -5.14
CA GLN A 39 8.18 19.46 -5.01
C GLN A 39 9.72 19.60 -4.96
N LEU A 40 10.45 18.48 -4.99
CA LEU A 40 11.91 18.50 -4.90
C LEU A 40 12.55 18.81 -6.24
N GLU A 41 13.53 19.74 -6.23
CA GLU A 41 14.31 20.12 -7.40
C GLU A 41 15.77 19.65 -7.31
N SER A 42 16.29 19.43 -6.11
CA SER A 42 17.67 19.00 -5.89
C SER A 42 17.86 17.51 -6.13
N LEU A 43 18.85 17.14 -6.94
CA LEU A 43 19.15 15.75 -7.30
C LEU A 43 19.47 14.88 -6.07
N SER A 44 20.20 15.43 -5.11
CA SER A 44 20.53 14.72 -3.87
C SER A 44 19.30 14.47 -3.00
N SER A 45 18.42 15.48 -2.88
CA SER A 45 17.15 15.34 -2.12
C SER A 45 16.21 14.35 -2.77
N ILE A 46 16.10 14.37 -4.10
CA ILE A 46 15.31 13.42 -4.88
C ILE A 46 15.78 11.99 -4.62
N SER A 47 17.09 11.74 -4.62
CA SER A 47 17.64 10.39 -4.39
C SER A 47 17.37 9.88 -2.98
N ILE A 48 17.55 10.71 -1.96
CA ILE A 48 17.37 10.33 -0.54
C ILE A 48 15.88 10.12 -0.25
N VAL A 49 15.04 11.10 -0.57
CA VAL A 49 13.59 11.02 -0.30
C VAL A 49 12.95 9.92 -1.14
N GLY A 50 13.41 9.73 -2.38
CA GLY A 50 12.96 8.65 -3.26
C GLY A 50 13.30 7.27 -2.69
N PHE A 51 14.49 7.08 -2.11
CA PHE A 51 14.85 5.83 -1.43
C PHE A 51 13.93 5.55 -0.23
N ILE A 52 13.66 6.57 0.58
CA ILE A 52 12.76 6.47 1.75
C ILE A 52 11.34 6.15 1.28
N LEU A 53 10.81 6.90 0.32
CA LEU A 53 9.48 6.69 -0.24
C LEU A 53 9.32 5.27 -0.81
N PHE A 54 10.30 4.80 -1.57
CA PHE A 54 10.30 3.47 -2.15
C PHE A 54 10.33 2.37 -1.08
N THR A 55 11.07 2.58 0.00
CA THR A 55 11.09 1.68 1.16
C THR A 55 9.71 1.55 1.79
N PHE A 56 9.02 2.67 2.05
CA PHE A 56 7.66 2.65 2.60
C PHE A 56 6.63 2.03 1.66
N ILE A 57 6.74 2.25 0.35
CA ILE A 57 5.89 1.59 -0.64
C ILE A 57 6.07 0.07 -0.57
N TYR A 58 7.31 -0.44 -0.51
CA TYR A 58 7.55 -1.87 -0.38
C TYR A 58 7.11 -2.45 0.97
N MET A 59 7.21 -1.68 2.05
CA MET A 59 6.62 -2.06 3.34
C MET A 59 5.10 -2.27 3.19
N TYR A 60 4.41 -1.33 2.54
CA TYR A 60 2.97 -1.45 2.32
C TYR A 60 2.62 -2.62 1.38
N VAL A 61 3.34 -2.81 0.29
CA VAL A 61 3.12 -3.93 -0.64
C VAL A 61 3.28 -5.28 0.05
N CYS A 62 4.34 -5.43 0.86
CA CYS A 62 4.56 -6.65 1.65
C CYS A 62 3.42 -6.87 2.65
N PHE A 63 3.06 -5.84 3.42
CA PHE A 63 1.97 -5.89 4.37
C PHE A 63 0.64 -6.25 3.70
N ALA A 64 0.25 -5.56 2.64
CA ALA A 64 -1.03 -5.76 1.98
C ALA A 64 -1.13 -7.14 1.32
N SER A 65 -0.11 -7.54 0.54
CA SER A 65 -0.18 -8.75 -0.28
C SER A 65 0.10 -10.03 0.50
N ALA A 66 1.04 -10.01 1.44
CA ALA A 66 1.49 -11.20 2.16
C ALA A 66 0.76 -11.43 3.49
N VAL A 67 0.26 -10.36 4.11
CA VAL A 67 -0.34 -10.42 5.45
C VAL A 67 -1.83 -10.09 5.40
N TYR A 68 -2.18 -8.84 5.10
CA TYR A 68 -3.54 -8.34 5.25
C TYR A 68 -4.56 -9.04 4.34
N VAL A 69 -4.28 -9.12 3.03
CA VAL A 69 -5.20 -9.74 2.06
C VAL A 69 -5.48 -11.21 2.36
N PRO A 70 -4.47 -12.07 2.68
CA PRO A 70 -4.76 -13.44 3.07
C PRO A 70 -5.50 -13.58 4.42
N GLU A 71 -5.30 -12.66 5.36
CA GLU A 71 -5.93 -12.74 6.70
C GLU A 71 -7.43 -12.41 6.69
N ILE A 72 -7.92 -11.57 5.77
CA ILE A 72 -9.34 -11.17 5.71
C ILE A 72 -10.26 -12.25 5.13
N TRP A 73 -9.72 -13.32 4.55
CA TRP A 73 -10.52 -14.41 3.97
C TRP A 73 -10.58 -15.62 4.90
N PRO A 74 -11.76 -16.25 5.07
CA PRO A 74 -11.88 -17.49 5.83
C PRO A 74 -11.08 -18.62 5.18
N THR A 75 -10.66 -19.60 5.97
CA THR A 75 -9.71 -20.67 5.57
C THR A 75 -10.13 -21.39 4.28
N ASN A 76 -11.41 -21.68 4.12
CA ASN A 76 -11.97 -22.36 2.95
C ASN A 76 -11.95 -21.51 1.65
N ALA A 77 -11.96 -20.18 1.77
CA ALA A 77 -11.96 -19.25 0.63
C ALA A 77 -10.64 -18.47 0.47
N LYS A 78 -9.68 -18.66 1.38
CA LYS A 78 -8.43 -17.88 1.47
C LYS A 78 -7.67 -17.84 0.16
N LEU A 79 -7.44 -18.99 -0.48
CA LEU A 79 -6.68 -19.06 -1.74
C LEU A 79 -7.44 -18.40 -2.90
N ARG A 80 -8.76 -18.62 -2.98
CA ARG A 80 -9.59 -18.03 -4.05
C ARG A 80 -9.70 -16.51 -3.88
N GLY A 81 -9.98 -16.05 -2.67
CA GLY A 81 -10.12 -14.63 -2.36
C GLY A 81 -8.81 -13.87 -2.56
N SER A 82 -7.71 -14.36 -2.01
CA SER A 82 -6.39 -13.76 -2.20
C SER A 82 -5.95 -13.79 -3.66
N GLY A 83 -6.21 -14.90 -4.37
CA GLY A 83 -5.92 -15.02 -5.80
C GLY A 83 -6.70 -14.01 -6.64
N PHE A 84 -7.98 -13.82 -6.36
CA PHE A 84 -8.81 -12.81 -7.03
C PHE A 84 -8.29 -11.39 -6.79
N CYS A 85 -7.99 -11.02 -5.53
CA CYS A 85 -7.42 -9.72 -5.20
C CYS A 85 -6.09 -9.47 -5.93
N ASN A 86 -5.21 -10.46 -5.96
CA ASN A 86 -3.94 -10.38 -6.68
C ASN A 86 -4.13 -10.27 -8.21
N ALA A 87 -5.09 -10.98 -8.78
CA ALA A 87 -5.40 -10.89 -10.21
C ALA A 87 -5.89 -9.49 -10.59
N VAL A 88 -6.82 -8.91 -9.82
CA VAL A 88 -7.30 -7.53 -10.02
C VAL A 88 -6.16 -6.52 -9.86
N GLY A 89 -5.30 -6.68 -8.84
CA GLY A 89 -4.13 -5.83 -8.65
C GLY A 89 -3.16 -5.88 -9.84
N ARG A 90 -2.90 -7.05 -10.39
CA ARG A 90 -2.04 -7.20 -11.59
C ARG A 90 -2.68 -6.64 -12.85
N ALA A 91 -3.99 -6.83 -13.03
CA ALA A 91 -4.75 -6.22 -14.14
C ALA A 91 -4.70 -4.69 -14.07
N SER A 92 -4.86 -4.12 -12.89
CA SER A 92 -4.70 -2.67 -12.67
C SER A 92 -3.29 -2.18 -13.03
N GLY A 93 -2.26 -2.99 -12.79
CA GLY A 93 -0.87 -2.71 -13.17
C GLY A 93 -0.65 -2.58 -14.69
N ILE A 94 -1.53 -3.12 -15.52
CA ILE A 94 -1.49 -2.94 -16.98
C ILE A 94 -2.12 -1.59 -17.37
N VAL A 95 -3.22 -1.20 -16.73
CA VAL A 95 -3.98 0.01 -17.09
C VAL A 95 -3.36 1.27 -16.48
N PHE A 96 -2.89 1.18 -15.24
CA PHE A 96 -2.43 2.33 -14.46
C PHE A 96 -1.28 3.12 -15.11
N PRO A 97 -0.27 2.49 -15.75
CA PRO A 97 0.79 3.20 -16.46
C PRO A 97 0.29 4.12 -17.57
N PHE A 98 -0.79 3.78 -18.27
CA PHE A 98 -1.38 4.64 -19.28
C PHE A 98 -2.00 5.90 -18.67
N ILE A 99 -2.68 5.76 -17.51
CA ILE A 99 -3.24 6.90 -16.77
C ILE A 99 -2.10 7.79 -16.28
N VAL A 100 -1.05 7.21 -15.68
CA VAL A 100 0.12 7.95 -15.20
C VAL A 100 0.81 8.69 -16.33
N ASN A 101 1.02 8.04 -17.49
CA ASN A 101 1.63 8.68 -18.65
C ASN A 101 0.78 9.86 -19.18
N SER A 102 -0.53 9.70 -19.23
CA SER A 102 -1.44 10.77 -19.63
C SER A 102 -1.38 11.97 -18.68
N VAL A 103 -1.34 11.72 -17.37
CA VAL A 103 -1.20 12.78 -16.36
C VAL A 103 0.17 13.44 -16.43
N LEU A 104 1.23 12.65 -16.60
CA LEU A 104 2.60 13.14 -16.71
C LEU A 104 2.78 14.08 -17.91
N THR A 105 2.23 13.71 -19.07
CA THR A 105 2.36 14.49 -20.30
C THR A 105 1.54 15.78 -20.31
N ASN A 106 0.37 15.79 -19.66
CA ASN A 106 -0.54 16.93 -19.65
C ASN A 106 -0.32 17.90 -18.47
N PHE A 107 0.08 17.39 -17.31
CA PHE A 107 0.12 18.14 -16.05
C PHE A 107 1.48 18.10 -15.33
N GLY A 108 2.44 17.35 -15.87
CA GLY A 108 3.80 17.26 -15.34
C GLY A 108 3.99 16.29 -14.16
N PRO A 109 5.24 16.15 -13.67
CA PRO A 109 5.59 15.16 -12.65
C PRO A 109 4.87 15.35 -11.31
N SER A 110 4.71 16.60 -10.85
CA SER A 110 4.04 16.88 -9.57
C SER A 110 2.60 16.39 -9.54
N ALA A 111 1.87 16.47 -10.66
CA ALA A 111 0.50 15.99 -10.77
C ALA A 111 0.40 14.45 -10.61
N VAL A 112 1.43 13.71 -11.04
CA VAL A 112 1.49 12.25 -10.84
C VAL A 112 1.56 11.91 -9.37
N PHE A 113 2.37 12.61 -8.58
CA PHE A 113 2.47 12.37 -7.14
C PHE A 113 1.21 12.78 -6.39
N VAL A 114 0.52 13.83 -6.83
CA VAL A 114 -0.81 14.19 -6.30
C VAL A 114 -1.82 13.08 -6.61
N LEU A 115 -1.85 12.56 -7.84
CA LEU A 115 -2.73 11.45 -8.21
C LEU A 115 -2.47 10.22 -7.33
N LEU A 116 -1.21 9.84 -7.14
CA LEU A 116 -0.84 8.70 -6.28
C LEU A 116 -1.25 8.92 -4.83
N SER A 117 -1.11 10.15 -4.32
CA SER A 117 -1.52 10.51 -2.96
C SER A 117 -3.04 10.45 -2.78
N VAL A 118 -3.81 10.87 -3.79
CA VAL A 118 -5.28 10.74 -3.79
C VAL A 118 -5.69 9.27 -3.78
N VAL A 119 -5.07 8.43 -4.61
CA VAL A 119 -5.33 6.99 -4.63
C VAL A 119 -5.00 6.36 -3.27
N ALA A 120 -3.84 6.72 -2.67
CA ALA A 120 -3.47 6.24 -1.34
C ALA A 120 -4.48 6.67 -0.26
N ALA A 121 -5.00 7.90 -0.33
CA ALA A 121 -6.04 8.39 0.57
C ALA A 121 -7.36 7.61 0.42
N ILE A 122 -7.78 7.32 -0.81
CA ILE A 122 -8.98 6.51 -1.08
C ILE A 122 -8.82 5.11 -0.49
N ILE A 123 -7.67 4.47 -0.66
CA ILE A 123 -7.38 3.16 -0.10
C ILE A 123 -7.38 3.22 1.44
N ALA A 124 -6.76 4.25 2.03
CA ALA A 124 -6.73 4.45 3.48
C ALA A 124 -8.15 4.60 4.06
N ILE A 125 -8.99 5.40 3.42
CA ILE A 125 -10.41 5.56 3.78
C ILE A 125 -11.13 4.20 3.68
N GLY A 126 -10.91 3.45 2.60
CA GLY A 126 -11.46 2.10 2.43
C GLY A 126 -11.07 1.16 3.58
N ILE A 127 -9.81 1.17 4.00
CA ILE A 127 -9.33 0.36 5.13
C ILE A 127 -9.97 0.82 6.46
N ILE A 128 -10.16 2.12 6.67
CA ILE A 128 -10.79 2.64 7.90
C ILE A 128 -12.25 2.18 8.01
N PHE A 129 -13.02 2.30 6.93
CA PHE A 129 -14.46 2.02 6.94
C PHE A 129 -14.80 0.56 6.72
N LEU A 130 -14.11 -0.13 5.83
CA LEU A 130 -14.43 -1.50 5.40
C LEU A 130 -13.42 -2.54 5.91
N GLY A 131 -12.25 -2.12 6.39
CA GLY A 131 -11.20 -3.01 6.86
C GLY A 131 -11.59 -3.70 8.17
N VAL A 132 -11.21 -4.97 8.29
CA VAL A 132 -11.36 -5.78 9.52
C VAL A 132 -10.02 -5.79 10.24
N GLU A 133 -10.05 -5.69 11.58
CA GLU A 133 -8.85 -5.91 12.40
C GLU A 133 -8.61 -7.42 12.53
N THR A 134 -7.46 -7.88 12.05
CA THR A 134 -7.14 -9.31 11.99
C THR A 134 -6.08 -9.75 13.00
N ARG A 135 -5.57 -8.79 13.81
CA ARG A 135 -4.51 -9.08 14.76
C ARG A 135 -5.01 -9.94 15.92
N GLY A 136 -4.42 -11.13 16.06
CA GLY A 136 -4.68 -12.02 17.19
C GLY A 136 -6.01 -12.77 17.14
N GLU A 137 -6.81 -12.60 16.08
CA GLU A 137 -8.04 -13.37 15.88
C GLU A 137 -7.79 -14.57 14.95
N SER A 138 -8.49 -15.67 15.21
CA SER A 138 -8.46 -16.81 14.29
C SER A 138 -9.24 -16.46 13.02
N VAL A 139 -8.83 -17.04 11.89
CA VAL A 139 -9.47 -16.80 10.58
C VAL A 139 -10.96 -17.22 10.60
N GLU A 140 -11.30 -18.14 11.49
CA GLU A 140 -12.68 -18.63 11.71
C GLU A 140 -13.52 -17.62 12.48
N GLU A 141 -12.97 -16.95 13.49
CA GLU A 141 -13.64 -15.91 14.27
C GLU A 141 -13.95 -14.67 13.42
N ILE A 142 -13.03 -14.29 12.53
CA ILE A 142 -13.24 -13.20 11.57
C ILE A 142 -14.39 -13.51 10.62
N GLY A 143 -14.58 -14.79 10.23
CA GLY A 143 -15.69 -15.24 9.39
C GLY A 143 -17.06 -15.18 10.07
N LEU A 144 -17.12 -15.26 11.40
CA LEU A 144 -18.36 -15.20 12.19
C LEU A 144 -18.84 -13.77 12.49
N GLN A 145 -17.98 -12.77 12.35
CA GLN A 145 -18.31 -11.35 12.57
C GLN A 145 -18.96 -10.68 11.35
N ARG A 146 -19.13 -11.40 10.27
CA ARG A 146 -19.78 -10.97 9.02
C ARG A 146 -21.13 -11.66 8.83
#